data_74b57bd10be9a0e06b75a951df5fb2ef
#
_entry.id   74b57bd10be9a0e06b75a951df5fb2ef
#
_cell.length_a   1.000
_cell.length_b   1.000
_cell.length_c   1.000
_cell.angle_alpha   90.00
_cell.angle_beta   90.00
_cell.angle_gamma   90.00
#
_symmetry.space_group_name_H-M   'P 1'
#
loop_
_entity.id
_entity.type
_entity.pdbx_description
1 polymer ?
#
loop_
_entity_poly.entity_id
_entity_poly.type
_entity_poly.pdbx_seq_one_letter_code
_entity_poly.pdbx_strand_id
1 'polypeptide(L)'
;MNIKTTPSNQGVLKTLIQVESVVKSLGDRGVTVLGVSTGNDKPRIKIARHAYCDQLIRSGKACYLQFGNSRHGYYKQGSFTQDGCRVFWSESIY
;
A
#
# COMPACT_ATOMS: atom_id res chain seq x y z
N MET A 1 -12.57 -0.82 -29.81
CA MET A 1 -12.27 0.62 -29.87
C MET A 1 -10.79 0.86 -29.73
N ASN A 2 -10.19 1.50 -30.69
CA ASN A 2 -8.75 1.82 -30.60
C ASN A 2 -8.58 3.12 -29.86
N ILE A 3 -8.10 3.03 -28.63
CA ILE A 3 -7.74 4.22 -27.87
C ILE A 3 -6.27 4.47 -28.11
N LYS A 4 -5.99 5.54 -28.85
CA LYS A 4 -4.60 5.97 -29.01
C LYS A 4 -4.23 6.76 -27.75
N THR A 5 -3.17 6.33 -27.10
CA THR A 5 -2.69 7.00 -25.92
C THR A 5 -1.21 7.31 -26.09
N THR A 6 -0.76 8.35 -25.43
CA THR A 6 0.66 8.71 -25.45
C THR A 6 1.44 7.69 -24.59
N PRO A 7 2.78 7.55 -24.81
CA PRO A 7 3.59 6.68 -23.96
C PRO A 7 3.47 7.04 -22.46
N SER A 8 3.37 8.33 -22.13
CA SER A 8 3.19 8.76 -20.75
C SER A 8 1.87 8.29 -20.19
N ASN A 9 0.80 8.39 -20.97
CA ASN A 9 -0.54 7.94 -20.53
C ASN A 9 -0.60 6.42 -20.42
N GLN A 10 0.13 5.69 -21.24
CA GLN A 10 0.23 4.24 -21.14
C GLN A 10 0.85 3.83 -19.80
N GLY A 11 1.88 4.55 -19.37
CA GLY A 11 2.51 4.33 -18.07
C GLY A 11 1.54 4.57 -16.93
N VAL A 12 0.77 5.65 -17.00
CA VAL A 12 -0.27 5.97 -16.01
C VAL A 12 -1.34 4.88 -15.96
N LEU A 13 -1.83 4.45 -17.12
CA LEU A 13 -2.85 3.41 -17.21
C LEU A 13 -2.36 2.10 -16.63
N LYS A 14 -1.11 1.72 -16.93
CA LYS A 14 -0.50 0.52 -16.37
C LYS A 14 -0.43 0.60 -14.85
N THR A 15 -0.05 1.74 -14.30
CA THR A 15 0.01 1.97 -12.87
C THR A 15 -1.37 1.84 -12.23
N LEU A 16 -2.40 2.41 -12.85
CA LEU A 16 -3.77 2.35 -12.33
C LEU A 16 -4.30 0.91 -12.31
N ILE A 17 -4.01 0.13 -13.33
CA ILE A 17 -4.39 -1.28 -13.39
C ILE A 17 -3.69 -2.05 -12.27
N GLN A 18 -2.42 -1.79 -12.04
CA GLN A 18 -1.63 -2.41 -11.00
C GLN A 18 -2.21 -2.10 -9.62
N VAL A 19 -2.52 -0.83 -9.34
CA VAL A 19 -3.12 -0.38 -8.09
C VAL A 19 -4.49 -1.03 -7.89
N GLU A 20 -5.31 -1.06 -8.94
CA GLU A 20 -6.65 -1.67 -8.87
C GLU A 20 -6.56 -3.13 -8.45
N SER A 21 -5.64 -3.88 -9.03
CA SER A 21 -5.43 -5.29 -8.70
C SER A 21 -5.10 -5.48 -7.22
N VAL A 22 -4.20 -4.66 -6.70
CA VAL A 22 -3.78 -4.74 -5.30
C VAL A 22 -4.93 -4.35 -4.37
N VAL A 23 -5.65 -3.28 -4.68
CA VAL A 23 -6.78 -2.83 -3.88
C VAL A 23 -7.87 -3.90 -3.80
N LYS A 24 -8.17 -4.54 -4.92
CA LYS A 24 -9.14 -5.65 -4.94
C LYS A 24 -8.68 -6.82 -4.08
N SER A 25 -7.43 -7.20 -4.20
CA SER A 25 -6.84 -8.28 -3.40
C SER A 25 -6.92 -7.98 -1.90
N LEU A 26 -6.60 -6.75 -1.51
CA LEU A 26 -6.68 -6.33 -0.12
C LEU A 26 -8.14 -6.33 0.38
N GLY A 27 -9.06 -5.84 -0.45
CA GLY A 27 -10.48 -5.84 -0.12
C GLY A 27 -11.03 -7.24 0.08
N ASP A 28 -10.59 -8.21 -0.71
CA ASP A 28 -10.99 -9.61 -0.57
C ASP A 28 -10.54 -10.18 0.79
N ARG A 29 -9.52 -9.62 1.39
CA ARG A 29 -9.03 -10.01 2.71
C ARG A 29 -9.64 -9.19 3.84
N GLY A 30 -10.56 -8.29 3.52
CA GLY A 30 -11.19 -7.43 4.51
C GLY A 30 -10.34 -6.22 4.92
N VAL A 31 -9.28 -5.93 4.18
CA VAL A 31 -8.40 -4.82 4.50
C VAL A 31 -8.96 -3.53 3.90
N THR A 32 -9.04 -2.48 4.70
CA THR A 32 -9.53 -1.17 4.26
C THR A 32 -8.39 -0.33 3.70
N VAL A 33 -8.53 0.13 2.47
CA VAL A 33 -7.58 1.05 1.85
C VAL A 33 -7.97 2.48 2.24
N LEU A 34 -7.01 3.23 2.78
CA LEU A 34 -7.22 4.60 3.24
C LEU A 34 -6.81 5.64 2.20
N GLY A 35 -5.91 5.28 1.32
CA GLY A 35 -5.46 6.21 0.29
C GLY A 35 -4.46 5.57 -0.64
N VAL A 36 -4.29 6.20 -1.78
CA VAL A 36 -3.32 5.78 -2.80
C VAL A 36 -2.58 7.01 -3.27
N SER A 37 -1.27 6.91 -3.37
CA SER A 37 -0.48 7.96 -4.00
C SER A 37 0.41 7.35 -5.08
N THR A 38 0.54 8.10 -6.17
CA THR A 38 1.39 7.75 -7.31
C THR A 38 2.38 8.88 -7.52
N GLY A 39 3.55 8.54 -8.00
CA GLY A 39 4.59 9.52 -8.28
C GLY A 39 5.57 8.92 -9.25
N ASN A 40 6.82 9.34 -9.16
CA ASN A 40 7.87 8.82 -10.03
C ASN A 40 8.36 7.44 -9.62
N ASP A 41 7.99 7.01 -8.42
CA ASP A 41 8.34 5.71 -7.87
C ASP A 41 7.15 4.76 -7.90
N LYS A 42 7.30 3.63 -7.20
CA LYS A 42 6.22 2.67 -7.01
C LYS A 42 4.97 3.33 -6.45
N PRO A 43 3.78 2.91 -6.88
CA PRO A 43 2.54 3.34 -6.23
C PRO A 43 2.58 2.97 -4.75
N ARG A 44 2.01 3.83 -3.93
CA ARG A 44 1.95 3.64 -2.48
C ARG A 44 0.50 3.56 -2.05
N ILE A 45 0.17 2.52 -1.31
CA ILE A 45 -1.19 2.27 -0.84
C ILE A 45 -1.18 2.25 0.67
N LYS A 46 -1.90 3.19 1.26
CA LYS A 46 -2.06 3.25 2.71
C LYS A 46 -3.28 2.46 3.12
N ILE A 47 -3.12 1.58 4.10
CA ILE A 47 -4.20 0.73 4.61
C ILE A 47 -4.39 0.96 6.10
N ALA A 48 -5.58 0.63 6.59
CA ALA A 48 -5.82 0.53 8.02
C ALA A 48 -5.13 -0.73 8.55
N ARG A 49 -4.64 -0.65 9.79
CA ARG A 49 -4.07 -1.84 10.44
C ARG A 49 -5.12 -2.95 10.48
N HIS A 50 -4.70 -4.16 10.21
CA HIS A 50 -5.56 -5.34 10.13
C HIS A 50 -4.80 -6.56 10.61
N ALA A 51 -5.51 -7.58 11.07
CA ALA A 51 -4.89 -8.85 11.49
C ALA A 51 -4.03 -9.47 10.39
N TYR A 52 -4.36 -9.24 9.12
CA TYR A 52 -3.56 -9.66 7.99
C TYR A 52 -2.14 -9.08 8.05
N CYS A 53 -2.00 -7.83 8.52
CA CYS A 53 -0.70 -7.19 8.70
C CYS A 53 0.16 -7.98 9.70
N ASP A 54 -0.45 -8.44 10.79
CA ASP A 54 0.25 -9.24 11.80
C ASP A 54 0.75 -10.56 11.22
N GLN A 55 -0.06 -11.19 10.37
CA GLN A 55 0.33 -12.42 9.69
C GLN A 55 1.53 -12.19 8.77
N LEU A 56 1.55 -11.09 8.05
CA LEU A 56 2.66 -10.76 7.16
C LEU A 56 3.94 -10.47 7.93
N ILE A 57 3.84 -9.79 9.07
CA ILE A 57 5.00 -9.55 9.94
C ILE A 57 5.55 -10.89 10.45
N ARG A 58 4.68 -11.76 10.96
CA ARG A 58 5.11 -13.06 11.51
C ARG A 58 5.74 -13.97 10.47
N SER A 59 5.28 -13.90 9.23
CA SER A 59 5.80 -14.71 8.14
C SER A 59 7.02 -14.09 7.45
N GLY A 60 7.45 -12.92 7.87
CA GLY A 60 8.60 -12.22 7.29
C GLY A 60 8.32 -11.54 5.97
N LYS A 61 7.07 -11.48 5.53
CA LYS A 61 6.69 -10.81 4.26
C LYS A 61 6.55 -9.31 4.42
N ALA A 62 6.34 -8.84 5.64
CA ALA A 62 6.28 -7.41 5.95
C ALA A 62 7.23 -7.12 7.11
N CYS A 63 7.64 -5.88 7.22
CA CYS A 63 8.51 -5.44 8.32
C CYS A 63 8.13 -4.03 8.75
N TYR A 64 8.54 -3.68 9.96
CA TYR A 64 8.42 -2.32 10.45
C TYR A 64 9.61 -1.52 9.97
N LEU A 65 9.34 -0.45 9.21
CA LEU A 65 10.37 0.36 8.59
C LEU A 65 10.63 1.67 9.32
N GLN A 66 9.67 2.11 10.13
CA GLN A 66 9.75 3.43 10.72
C GLN A 66 9.09 3.44 12.09
N PHE A 67 9.77 4.11 13.02
CA PHE A 67 9.25 4.40 14.35
C PHE A 67 9.26 5.91 14.52
N GLY A 68 8.24 6.44 15.17
CA GLY A 68 8.18 7.86 15.37
C GLY A 68 7.32 8.22 16.57
N ASN A 69 7.27 9.51 16.87
CA ASN A 69 6.33 10.02 17.83
C ASN A 69 5.60 11.21 17.22
N SER A 70 4.41 11.42 17.69
CA SER A 70 3.58 12.52 17.26
C SER A 70 2.92 13.12 18.50
N ARG A 71 2.11 14.14 18.26
CA ARG A 71 1.29 14.77 19.28
C ARG A 71 0.40 13.75 20.01
N HIS A 72 0.08 12.64 19.36
CA HIS A 72 -0.81 11.59 19.88
C HIS A 72 -0.07 10.39 20.47
N GLY A 73 1.26 10.45 20.57
CA GLY A 73 2.07 9.38 21.13
C GLY A 73 3.02 8.73 20.14
N TYR A 74 3.52 7.56 20.49
CA TYR A 74 4.46 6.83 19.65
C TYR A 74 3.73 5.96 18.65
N TYR A 75 4.32 5.81 17.47
CA TYR A 75 3.77 4.96 16.42
C TYR A 75 4.89 4.20 15.70
N LYS A 76 4.50 3.13 15.02
CA LYS A 76 5.37 2.41 14.10
C LYS A 76 4.65 2.23 12.78
N GLN A 77 5.42 2.13 11.72
CA GLN A 77 4.89 1.94 10.37
C GLN A 77 5.40 0.64 9.79
N GLY A 78 4.46 -0.22 9.38
CA GLY A 78 4.78 -1.46 8.71
C GLY A 78 4.60 -1.32 7.21
N SER A 79 5.25 -2.18 6.45
CA SER A 79 5.22 -2.11 4.99
C SER A 79 5.51 -3.47 4.37
N PHE A 80 4.90 -3.70 3.23
CA PHE A 80 5.23 -4.82 2.35
C PHE A 80 5.03 -4.38 0.90
N THR A 81 5.55 -5.19 -0.03
CA THR A 81 5.39 -4.94 -1.45
C THR A 81 4.49 -6.02 -2.04
N GLN A 82 3.51 -5.62 -2.84
CA GLN A 82 2.62 -6.53 -3.55
C GLN A 82 2.42 -6.01 -4.97
N ASP A 83 2.72 -6.85 -5.94
CA ASP A 83 2.54 -6.55 -7.38
C ASP A 83 3.13 -5.19 -7.78
N GLY A 84 4.31 -4.88 -7.25
CA GLY A 84 5.02 -3.64 -7.55
C GLY A 84 4.51 -2.43 -6.79
N CYS A 85 3.52 -2.57 -5.92
CA CYS A 85 3.02 -1.49 -5.08
C CYS A 85 3.57 -1.63 -3.67
N ARG A 86 3.90 -0.50 -3.05
CA ARG A 86 4.24 -0.48 -1.64
C ARG A 86 2.97 -0.28 -0.82
N VAL A 87 2.66 -1.24 0.04
CA VAL A 87 1.51 -1.18 0.94
C VAL A 87 2.03 -0.89 2.34
N PHE A 88 1.44 0.06 3.02
CA PHE A 88 1.91 0.45 4.35
C PHE A 88 0.76 0.82 5.27
N TRP A 89 1.02 0.70 6.56
CA TRP A 89 0.06 1.08 7.60
C TRP A 89 0.82 1.68 8.78
N SER A 90 0.10 2.44 9.59
CA SER A 90 0.63 2.96 10.84
C SER A 90 -0.17 2.38 11.99
N GLU A 91 0.50 2.13 13.09
CA GLU A 91 -0.19 1.69 14.30
C GLU A 91 0.44 2.34 15.51
N SER A 92 -0.41 2.57 16.52
CA SER A 92 0.04 3.10 17.78
C SER A 92 0.81 2.02 18.53
N ILE A 93 1.88 2.41 19.22
CA ILE A 93 2.65 1.51 20.08
C ILE A 93 1.94 1.31 21.42
N TYR A 94 1.07 2.23 21.78
CA TYR A 94 0.26 2.14 22.98
C TYR A 94 -1.15 1.66 22.69
#